data_5a3907d733f585c5ac78b9b97096e5a2
#
_entry.id   5a3907d733f585c5ac78b9b97096e5a2
#
_cell.length_a   1.000
_cell.length_b   1.000
_cell.length_c   1.000
_cell.angle_alpha   90.00
_cell.angle_beta   90.00
_cell.angle_gamma   90.00
#
_symmetry.space_group_name_H-M   'P 1'
#
loop_
_entity.id
_entity.type
_entity.pdbx_description
1 polymer ?
#
loop_
_entity_poly.entity_id
_entity_poly.type
_entity_poly.pdbx_seq_one_letter_code
_entity_poly.pdbx_strand_id
1 'polypeptide(L)'
;MNNIVSRLYFASDYMEGAHPAIMQKLVETNLEKTVGYGLDPYTESAKEKIRTACNAPDADIYLLVGGTQTNATVIDALLKSYQGVVAAETGHIATHESGAIEFGGHKVLTLPQKDGKIRAAQIEKMVKDFYDDANYEHMVMPGMVYISQPTEYGTLYSKEELTEISKVCRANHLPLYVDGARLAYALASPENDVTLSNLAELCDAFYIGGTKCGALFGEAVVIPQKGLIPHFFTIIKQHGALLAKGRIAGIQFDELFTDRLYERIGKLAIDAAEQIKEALKKFGYKLALNTPTNQIFCIVSNEVMKKIAQDVEFGFWEKYDETHSVIRFATSWATTMEDTQKLIRLLDDIRK
;
A
#
# COMPACT_ATOMS: atom_id res chain seq x y z
N MET A 1 -10.37 -41.35 5.05
CA MET A 1 -9.81 -40.13 4.47
C MET A 1 -10.54 -38.99 5.13
N ASN A 2 -9.89 -38.29 6.07
CA ASN A 2 -10.49 -37.11 6.68
C ASN A 2 -10.66 -36.07 5.56
N ASN A 3 -11.90 -35.66 5.29
CA ASN A 3 -12.19 -34.45 4.55
C ASN A 3 -11.59 -33.28 5.35
N ILE A 4 -10.37 -32.90 5.05
CA ILE A 4 -9.85 -31.58 5.41
C ILE A 4 -10.68 -30.65 4.54
N VAL A 5 -11.76 -30.11 5.11
CA VAL A 5 -12.44 -28.94 4.53
C VAL A 5 -11.33 -27.89 4.43
N SER A 6 -10.90 -27.58 3.22
CA SER A 6 -9.83 -26.62 3.03
C SER A 6 -10.40 -25.27 3.45
N ARG A 7 -9.93 -24.75 4.59
CA ARG A 7 -10.31 -23.45 5.14
C ARG A 7 -10.06 -22.37 4.09
N LEU A 8 -10.99 -21.44 3.94
CA LEU A 8 -10.84 -20.32 3.02
C LEU A 8 -10.02 -19.20 3.70
N TYR A 9 -9.14 -18.55 2.95
CA TYR A 9 -8.22 -17.55 3.46
C TYR A 9 -8.49 -16.20 2.82
N PHE A 10 -9.09 -15.27 3.60
CA PHE A 10 -9.41 -13.90 3.20
C PHE A 10 -9.00 -12.88 4.27
N ALA A 11 -8.10 -13.24 5.19
CA ALA A 11 -7.69 -12.36 6.29
C ALA A 11 -6.77 -11.22 5.83
N SER A 12 -5.90 -11.49 4.85
CA SER A 12 -4.98 -10.50 4.31
C SER A 12 -4.60 -10.82 2.86
N ASP A 13 -3.95 -9.88 2.19
CA ASP A 13 -3.51 -9.96 0.81
C ASP A 13 -2.00 -10.25 0.65
N TYR A 14 -1.39 -10.89 1.68
CA TYR A 14 0.03 -11.28 1.70
C TYR A 14 0.24 -12.64 2.37
N MET A 15 -0.68 -13.60 2.14
CA MET A 15 -0.63 -14.93 2.76
C MET A 15 0.06 -15.96 1.85
N GLU A 16 0.17 -15.68 0.57
CA GLU A 16 0.78 -16.55 -0.43
C GLU A 16 2.26 -16.17 -0.68
N GLY A 17 2.95 -17.00 -1.47
CA GLY A 17 4.29 -16.71 -1.96
C GLY A 17 4.29 -15.68 -3.08
N ALA A 18 5.07 -15.93 -4.15
CA ALA A 18 5.08 -15.05 -5.31
C ALA A 18 4.30 -15.63 -6.49
N HIS A 19 3.94 -14.76 -7.42
CA HIS A 19 3.36 -15.16 -8.71
C HIS A 19 4.26 -16.20 -9.41
N PRO A 20 3.70 -17.26 -10.03
CA PRO A 20 4.47 -18.35 -10.65
C PRO A 20 5.55 -17.88 -11.62
N ALA A 21 5.31 -16.84 -12.43
CA ALA A 21 6.30 -16.29 -13.35
C ALA A 21 7.56 -15.78 -12.61
N ILE A 22 7.39 -15.13 -11.46
CA ILE A 22 8.50 -14.68 -10.63
C ILE A 22 9.29 -15.88 -10.08
N MET A 23 8.59 -16.89 -9.54
CA MET A 23 9.22 -18.09 -9.01
C MET A 23 10.01 -18.83 -10.08
N GLN A 24 9.45 -18.97 -11.27
CA GLN A 24 10.14 -19.58 -12.41
C GLN A 24 11.41 -18.82 -12.76
N LYS A 25 11.33 -17.49 -12.87
CA LYS A 25 12.50 -16.66 -13.20
C LYS A 25 13.60 -16.71 -12.14
N LEU A 26 13.22 -16.77 -10.87
CA LEU A 26 14.18 -16.95 -9.77
C LEU A 26 14.91 -18.30 -9.87
N VAL A 27 14.21 -19.39 -10.23
CA VAL A 27 14.81 -20.72 -10.43
C VAL A 27 15.73 -20.73 -11.64
N GLU A 28 15.28 -20.20 -12.80
CA GLU A 28 16.06 -20.15 -14.04
C GLU A 28 17.38 -19.41 -13.86
N THR A 29 17.38 -18.32 -13.10
CA THR A 29 18.55 -17.46 -12.94
C THR A 29 19.39 -17.76 -11.69
N ASN A 30 19.02 -18.78 -10.91
CA ASN A 30 19.59 -19.02 -9.56
C ASN A 30 21.12 -19.16 -9.53
N LEU A 31 21.73 -19.74 -10.56
CA LEU A 31 23.18 -19.95 -10.62
C LEU A 31 23.95 -18.86 -11.36
N GLU A 32 23.25 -17.84 -11.88
CA GLU A 32 23.92 -16.72 -12.54
C GLU A 32 24.70 -15.86 -11.54
N LYS A 33 25.85 -15.39 -11.96
CA LYS A 33 26.71 -14.51 -11.18
C LYS A 33 26.49 -13.07 -11.64
N THR A 34 26.01 -12.22 -10.72
CA THR A 34 25.75 -10.80 -11.00
C THR A 34 26.43 -9.93 -9.95
N VAL A 35 26.59 -8.63 -10.26
CA VAL A 35 26.96 -7.61 -9.28
C VAL A 35 25.89 -7.52 -8.20
N GLY A 36 26.27 -7.26 -6.96
CA GLY A 36 25.35 -7.13 -5.85
C GLY A 36 24.74 -5.74 -5.68
N TYR A 37 23.93 -5.60 -4.64
CA TYR A 37 23.40 -4.32 -4.13
C TYR A 37 22.50 -3.56 -5.12
N GLY A 38 21.78 -4.29 -5.99
CA GLY A 38 20.87 -3.69 -6.96
C GLY A 38 21.55 -3.00 -8.14
N LEU A 39 22.79 -3.38 -8.44
CA LEU A 39 23.56 -2.92 -9.63
C LEU A 39 23.62 -4.00 -10.73
N ASP A 40 22.76 -5.01 -10.62
CA ASP A 40 22.66 -6.12 -11.56
C ASP A 40 21.73 -5.79 -12.73
N PRO A 41 21.84 -6.55 -13.85
CA PRO A 41 21.03 -6.29 -15.05
C PRO A 41 19.52 -6.41 -14.85
N TYR A 42 19.07 -7.28 -13.94
CA TYR A 42 17.64 -7.45 -13.67
C TYR A 42 17.07 -6.24 -12.95
N THR A 43 17.82 -5.72 -11.95
CA THR A 43 17.43 -4.49 -11.26
C THR A 43 17.40 -3.29 -12.22
N GLU A 44 18.37 -3.16 -13.11
CA GLU A 44 18.37 -2.07 -14.10
C GLU A 44 17.21 -2.21 -15.10
N SER A 45 16.91 -3.42 -15.58
CA SER A 45 15.74 -3.69 -16.42
C SER A 45 14.43 -3.33 -15.72
N ALA A 46 14.26 -3.75 -14.45
CA ALA A 46 13.10 -3.39 -13.64
C ALA A 46 12.92 -1.87 -13.52
N LYS A 47 14.01 -1.15 -13.20
CA LYS A 47 14.00 0.33 -13.10
C LYS A 47 13.56 0.98 -14.40
N GLU A 48 14.06 0.51 -15.54
CA GLU A 48 13.71 1.07 -16.84
C GLU A 48 12.24 0.84 -17.20
N LYS A 49 11.71 -0.36 -16.92
CA LYS A 49 10.29 -0.66 -17.09
C LYS A 49 9.41 0.22 -16.19
N ILE A 50 9.82 0.44 -14.94
CA ILE A 50 9.11 1.32 -14.00
C ILE A 50 9.16 2.78 -14.47
N ARG A 51 10.32 3.29 -14.90
CA ARG A 51 10.43 4.64 -15.49
C ARG A 51 9.48 4.82 -16.67
N THR A 52 9.42 3.83 -17.55
CA THR A 52 8.51 3.83 -18.69
C THR A 52 7.04 3.85 -18.24
N ALA A 53 6.66 3.00 -17.29
CA ALA A 53 5.30 2.94 -16.76
C ALA A 53 4.87 4.24 -16.06
N CYS A 54 5.81 4.90 -15.38
CA CYS A 54 5.60 6.19 -14.71
C CYS A 54 5.69 7.39 -15.65
N ASN A 55 6.11 7.21 -16.92
CA ASN A 55 6.45 8.30 -17.83
C ASN A 55 7.45 9.30 -17.20
N ALA A 56 8.44 8.78 -16.48
CA ALA A 56 9.43 9.53 -15.71
C ALA A 56 10.85 9.01 -16.02
N PRO A 57 11.42 9.34 -17.19
CA PRO A 57 12.68 8.75 -17.69
C PRO A 57 13.89 9.04 -16.80
N ASP A 58 13.86 10.14 -16.06
CA ASP A 58 14.97 10.55 -15.19
C ASP A 58 14.76 10.17 -13.72
N ALA A 59 13.67 9.45 -13.37
CA ALA A 59 13.38 9.09 -12.00
C ALA A 59 14.47 8.21 -11.38
N ASP A 60 14.84 8.52 -10.14
CA ASP A 60 15.62 7.61 -9.32
C ASP A 60 14.70 6.51 -8.76
N ILE A 61 15.13 5.24 -8.92
CA ILE A 61 14.35 4.08 -8.47
C ILE A 61 15.21 3.20 -7.59
N TYR A 62 14.63 2.81 -6.45
CA TYR A 62 15.30 1.91 -5.48
C TYR A 62 14.34 0.82 -5.04
N LEU A 63 14.85 -0.41 -4.90
CA LEU A 63 14.09 -1.56 -4.46
C LEU A 63 14.43 -1.86 -3.00
N LEU A 64 13.44 -1.75 -2.12
CA LEU A 64 13.53 -2.01 -0.68
C LEU A 64 12.79 -3.30 -0.32
N VAL A 65 12.81 -3.72 0.95
CA VAL A 65 12.39 -5.08 1.35
C VAL A 65 10.91 -5.16 1.74
N GLY A 66 10.35 -4.11 2.32
CA GLY A 66 8.96 -4.13 2.79
C GLY A 66 8.46 -2.74 3.18
N GLY A 67 7.12 -2.58 3.28
CA GLY A 67 6.46 -1.28 3.44
C GLY A 67 6.94 -0.47 4.64
N THR A 68 6.97 -1.05 5.84
CA THR A 68 7.43 -0.36 7.06
C THR A 68 8.87 0.13 6.95
N GLN A 69 9.78 -0.72 6.42
CA GLN A 69 11.17 -0.31 6.18
C GLN A 69 11.26 0.80 5.14
N THR A 70 10.45 0.71 4.08
CA THR A 70 10.39 1.72 3.02
C THR A 70 9.91 3.06 3.57
N ASN A 71 8.81 3.06 4.34
CA ASN A 71 8.29 4.26 4.97
C ASN A 71 9.32 4.90 5.92
N ALA A 72 9.93 4.13 6.82
CA ALA A 72 10.95 4.62 7.73
C ALA A 72 12.15 5.22 6.98
N THR A 73 12.62 4.55 5.91
CA THR A 73 13.79 5.01 5.14
C THR A 73 13.51 6.28 4.33
N VAL A 74 12.35 6.36 3.66
CA VAL A 74 12.00 7.53 2.83
C VAL A 74 11.69 8.74 3.70
N ILE A 75 10.95 8.54 4.80
CA ILE A 75 10.58 9.63 5.71
C ILE A 75 11.83 10.20 6.40
N ASP A 76 12.71 9.36 6.93
CA ASP A 76 13.98 9.82 7.52
C ASP A 76 14.85 10.58 6.49
N ALA A 77 14.88 10.11 5.26
CA ALA A 77 15.67 10.73 4.19
C ALA A 77 15.14 12.11 3.73
N LEU A 78 13.84 12.35 3.85
CA LEU A 78 13.19 13.60 3.44
C LEU A 78 13.09 14.61 4.56
N LEU A 79 13.11 14.20 5.83
CA LEU A 79 12.96 15.06 6.99
C LEU A 79 14.29 15.53 7.58
N LYS A 80 14.25 16.67 8.23
CA LYS A 80 15.28 17.11 9.17
C LYS A 80 14.92 16.63 10.57
N SER A 81 15.92 16.48 11.46
CA SER A 81 15.75 15.93 12.82
C SER A 81 14.69 16.63 13.68
N TYR A 82 14.34 17.90 13.37
CA TYR A 82 13.33 18.70 14.07
C TYR A 82 11.96 18.66 13.39
N GLN A 83 11.82 17.92 12.31
CA GLN A 83 10.59 17.84 11.51
C GLN A 83 9.82 16.54 11.76
N GLY A 84 8.50 16.60 11.56
CA GLY A 84 7.60 15.47 11.59
C GLY A 84 6.84 15.29 10.28
N VAL A 85 6.23 14.13 10.11
CA VAL A 85 5.44 13.76 8.94
C VAL A 85 3.94 13.92 9.23
N VAL A 86 3.24 14.67 8.38
CA VAL A 86 1.78 14.83 8.46
C VAL A 86 1.11 13.63 7.81
N ALA A 87 0.17 12.98 8.51
CA ALA A 87 -0.57 11.83 8.02
C ALA A 87 -2.02 11.82 8.53
N ALA A 88 -2.87 11.00 7.94
CA ALA A 88 -4.16 10.67 8.54
C ALA A 88 -3.95 9.96 9.90
N GLU A 89 -4.84 10.19 10.88
CA GLU A 89 -4.80 9.47 12.16
C GLU A 89 -4.92 7.94 12.00
N THR A 90 -5.50 7.49 10.89
CA THR A 90 -5.59 6.07 10.49
C THR A 90 -4.49 5.64 9.52
N GLY A 91 -3.57 6.54 9.16
CA GLY A 91 -2.46 6.23 8.27
C GLY A 91 -1.59 5.10 8.82
N HIS A 92 -1.07 4.25 7.93
CA HIS A 92 -0.33 3.04 8.33
C HIS A 92 0.83 3.36 9.27
N ILE A 93 1.57 4.44 9.00
CA ILE A 93 2.69 4.91 9.85
C ILE A 93 2.25 5.38 11.25
N ALA A 94 0.98 5.77 11.42
CA ALA A 94 0.44 6.20 12.70
C ALA A 94 -0.08 5.04 13.56
N THR A 95 -0.54 3.94 12.91
CA THR A 95 -1.33 2.89 13.60
C THR A 95 -0.75 1.49 13.52
N HIS A 96 -0.02 1.13 12.45
CA HIS A 96 0.34 -0.25 12.14
C HIS A 96 1.84 -0.52 11.94
N GLU A 97 2.71 0.43 12.33
CA GLU A 97 4.17 0.28 12.18
C GLU A 97 4.92 0.30 13.51
N SER A 98 4.20 0.11 14.63
CA SER A 98 4.80 -0.01 15.97
C SER A 98 5.74 1.14 16.36
N GLY A 99 5.46 2.36 15.88
CA GLY A 99 6.31 3.53 16.14
C GLY A 99 7.62 3.53 15.35
N ALA A 100 7.67 2.93 14.16
CA ALA A 100 8.88 2.88 13.34
C ALA A 100 9.39 4.28 12.94
N ILE A 101 8.50 5.23 12.74
CA ILE A 101 8.84 6.61 12.40
C ILE A 101 9.44 7.33 13.63
N GLU A 102 8.82 7.16 14.80
CA GLU A 102 9.31 7.70 16.06
C GLU A 102 10.65 7.07 16.47
N PHE A 103 10.84 5.78 16.20
CA PHE A 103 12.12 5.10 16.38
C PHE A 103 13.22 5.71 15.51
N GLY A 104 12.88 6.14 14.28
CA GLY A 104 13.74 6.91 13.38
C GLY A 104 14.03 8.34 13.84
N GLY A 105 13.38 8.82 14.93
CA GLY A 105 13.60 10.16 15.48
C GLY A 105 12.62 11.22 14.96
N HIS A 106 11.59 10.83 14.23
CA HIS A 106 10.58 11.75 13.70
C HIS A 106 9.21 11.52 14.35
N LYS A 107 8.42 12.57 14.46
CA LYS A 107 7.06 12.49 14.98
C LYS A 107 6.05 12.35 13.85
N VAL A 108 5.06 11.47 14.02
CA VAL A 108 3.87 11.48 13.17
C VAL A 108 2.90 12.53 13.67
N LEU A 109 2.57 13.51 12.82
CA LEU A 109 1.64 14.61 13.08
C LEU A 109 0.30 14.25 12.45
N THR A 110 -0.64 13.75 13.24
CA THR A 110 -1.90 13.23 12.72
C THR A 110 -2.95 14.29 12.48
N LEU A 111 -3.70 14.14 11.39
CA LEU A 111 -4.89 14.90 11.06
C LEU A 111 -6.13 14.00 11.15
N PRO A 112 -7.29 14.53 11.59
CA PRO A 112 -8.57 13.82 11.52
C PRO A 112 -8.86 13.42 10.08
N GLN A 113 -9.34 12.19 9.91
CA GLN A 113 -9.63 11.63 8.60
C GLN A 113 -11.14 11.53 8.32
N LYS A 114 -11.48 11.41 7.05
CA LYS A 114 -12.80 10.94 6.61
C LYS A 114 -12.58 9.84 5.57
N ASP A 115 -13.11 8.66 5.82
CA ASP A 115 -12.95 7.48 4.95
C ASP A 115 -11.48 7.14 4.67
N GLY A 116 -10.59 7.33 5.65
CA GLY A 116 -9.14 7.12 5.55
C GLY A 116 -8.36 8.27 4.90
N LYS A 117 -9.03 9.33 4.45
CA LYS A 117 -8.41 10.44 3.71
C LYS A 117 -8.27 11.71 4.54
N ILE A 118 -7.19 12.45 4.31
CA ILE A 118 -7.01 13.86 4.71
C ILE A 118 -7.21 14.78 3.50
N ARG A 119 -7.53 16.03 3.73
CA ARG A 119 -7.81 17.01 2.67
C ARG A 119 -6.75 18.11 2.64
N ALA A 120 -6.54 18.69 1.48
CA ALA A 120 -5.64 19.82 1.27
C ALA A 120 -5.87 20.96 2.27
N ALA A 121 -7.12 21.36 2.53
CA ALA A 121 -7.47 22.41 3.47
C ALA A 121 -7.06 22.09 4.93
N GLN A 122 -7.02 20.83 5.34
CA GLN A 122 -6.55 20.44 6.67
C GLN A 122 -5.04 20.59 6.79
N ILE A 123 -4.30 20.23 5.74
CA ILE A 123 -2.83 20.39 5.66
C ILE A 123 -2.49 21.89 5.70
N GLU A 124 -3.14 22.70 4.87
CA GLU A 124 -2.97 24.14 4.82
C GLU A 124 -3.24 24.79 6.19
N LYS A 125 -4.36 24.41 6.82
CA LYS A 125 -4.70 24.89 8.16
C LYS A 125 -3.66 24.49 9.20
N MET A 126 -3.18 23.24 9.21
CA MET A 126 -2.17 22.78 10.15
C MET A 126 -0.87 23.59 10.02
N VAL A 127 -0.41 23.82 8.79
CA VAL A 127 0.80 24.60 8.53
C VAL A 127 0.61 26.07 8.97
N LYS A 128 -0.55 26.64 8.64
CA LYS A 128 -0.89 28.01 9.05
C LYS A 128 -0.94 28.14 10.57
N ASP A 129 -1.68 27.27 11.25
CA ASP A 129 -1.81 27.27 12.70
C ASP A 129 -0.45 27.13 13.41
N PHE A 130 0.44 26.29 12.81
CA PHE A 130 1.80 26.13 13.32
C PHE A 130 2.59 27.44 13.29
N TYR A 131 2.62 28.15 12.16
CA TYR A 131 3.38 29.42 12.05
C TYR A 131 2.69 30.63 12.71
N ASP A 132 1.39 30.56 12.95
CA ASP A 132 0.65 31.60 13.69
C ASP A 132 0.87 31.49 15.22
N ASP A 133 1.39 30.37 15.73
CA ASP A 133 1.70 30.19 17.14
C ASP A 133 3.02 30.90 17.49
N ALA A 134 2.98 31.78 18.47
CA ALA A 134 4.16 32.52 18.92
C ALA A 134 5.27 31.62 19.49
N ASN A 135 4.94 30.36 19.83
CA ASN A 135 5.87 29.37 20.38
C ASN A 135 6.23 28.27 19.38
N TYR A 136 5.98 28.44 18.08
CA TYR A 136 6.18 27.39 17.07
C TYR A 136 7.60 26.82 17.08
N GLU A 137 8.62 27.57 17.45
CA GLU A 137 10.01 27.12 17.56
C GLU A 137 10.23 26.03 18.63
N HIS A 138 9.29 25.89 19.59
CA HIS A 138 9.29 24.82 20.59
C HIS A 138 8.53 23.57 20.17
N MET A 139 7.91 23.58 18.99
CA MET A 139 7.08 22.48 18.48
C MET A 139 7.80 21.70 17.37
N VAL A 140 7.37 20.46 17.13
CA VAL A 140 7.83 19.70 15.97
C VAL A 140 7.25 20.33 14.71
N MET A 141 8.12 20.75 13.79
CA MET A 141 7.76 21.40 12.54
C MET A 141 7.15 20.41 11.56
N PRO A 142 6.00 20.69 10.92
CA PRO A 142 5.53 19.90 9.77
C PRO A 142 6.59 19.94 8.65
N GLY A 143 7.09 18.78 8.21
CA GLY A 143 8.19 18.69 7.26
C GLY A 143 7.86 17.97 5.98
N MET A 144 6.83 17.14 5.95
CA MET A 144 6.33 16.44 4.77
C MET A 144 4.91 15.94 4.99
N VAL A 145 4.26 15.51 3.91
CA VAL A 145 2.93 14.89 3.93
C VAL A 145 3.03 13.46 3.43
N TYR A 146 2.42 12.53 4.18
CA TYR A 146 2.27 11.12 3.82
C TYR A 146 0.79 10.78 3.63
N ILE A 147 0.47 10.09 2.56
CA ILE A 147 -0.85 9.51 2.29
C ILE A 147 -0.69 8.10 1.71
N SER A 148 -1.72 7.26 1.80
CA SER A 148 -1.76 5.93 1.20
C SER A 148 -2.71 5.88 0.01
N GLN A 149 -2.31 5.21 -1.07
CA GLN A 149 -3.12 4.98 -2.27
C GLN A 149 -3.09 3.48 -2.67
N PRO A 150 -4.17 2.72 -2.40
CA PRO A 150 -5.39 3.07 -1.65
C PRO A 150 -5.11 3.29 -0.16
N THR A 151 -6.06 3.94 0.53
CA THR A 151 -5.97 4.12 1.98
C THR A 151 -6.09 2.77 2.72
N GLU A 152 -5.86 2.76 4.01
CA GLU A 152 -6.01 1.58 4.88
C GLU A 152 -7.45 1.05 4.89
N TYR A 153 -8.41 1.93 4.63
CA TYR A 153 -9.83 1.58 4.43
C TYR A 153 -10.16 1.13 3.00
N GLY A 154 -9.18 1.08 2.09
CA GLY A 154 -9.40 0.70 0.71
C GLY A 154 -10.08 1.75 -0.16
N THR A 155 -10.21 2.98 0.31
CA THR A 155 -10.70 4.12 -0.46
C THR A 155 -9.59 4.72 -1.33
N LEU A 156 -9.96 5.52 -2.33
CA LEU A 156 -9.04 6.11 -3.28
C LEU A 156 -9.05 7.63 -3.18
N TYR A 157 -7.87 8.25 -3.24
CA TYR A 157 -7.78 9.65 -3.61
C TYR A 157 -8.03 9.78 -5.11
N SER A 158 -8.93 10.70 -5.50
CA SER A 158 -9.08 11.07 -6.90
C SER A 158 -7.91 11.90 -7.39
N LYS A 159 -7.76 12.00 -8.72
CA LYS A 159 -6.75 12.87 -9.33
C LYS A 159 -6.91 14.33 -8.89
N GLU A 160 -8.16 14.80 -8.72
CA GLU A 160 -8.46 16.14 -8.24
C GLU A 160 -7.98 16.32 -6.79
N GLU A 161 -8.34 15.41 -5.87
CA GLU A 161 -7.90 15.44 -4.46
C GLU A 161 -6.37 15.42 -4.35
N LEU A 162 -5.69 14.57 -5.12
CA LEU A 162 -4.23 14.52 -5.15
C LEU A 162 -3.62 15.81 -5.69
N THR A 163 -4.23 16.41 -6.72
CA THR A 163 -3.76 17.67 -7.29
C THR A 163 -3.88 18.81 -6.28
N GLU A 164 -4.97 18.88 -5.52
CA GLU A 164 -5.15 19.88 -4.46
C GLU A 164 -4.13 19.69 -3.34
N ILE A 165 -3.90 18.45 -2.87
CA ILE A 165 -2.88 18.14 -1.86
C ILE A 165 -1.50 18.53 -2.36
N SER A 166 -1.13 18.14 -3.58
CA SER A 166 0.14 18.48 -4.21
C SER A 166 0.37 20.00 -4.28
N LYS A 167 -0.66 20.78 -4.65
CA LYS A 167 -0.56 22.24 -4.69
C LYS A 167 -0.27 22.84 -3.32
N VAL A 168 -0.97 22.39 -2.27
CA VAL A 168 -0.75 22.86 -0.90
C VAL A 168 0.64 22.44 -0.41
N CYS A 169 1.07 21.21 -0.69
CA CYS A 169 2.40 20.73 -0.33
C CYS A 169 3.49 21.59 -0.99
N ARG A 170 3.41 21.84 -2.29
CA ARG A 170 4.38 22.67 -3.02
C ARG A 170 4.39 24.12 -2.52
N ALA A 171 3.23 24.70 -2.25
CA ALA A 171 3.12 26.07 -1.72
C ALA A 171 3.78 26.23 -0.35
N ASN A 172 3.84 25.17 0.44
CA ASN A 172 4.43 25.14 1.78
C ASN A 172 5.80 24.44 1.86
N HIS A 173 6.39 24.09 0.72
CA HIS A 173 7.67 23.36 0.64
C HIS A 173 7.69 22.04 1.42
N LEU A 174 6.58 21.33 1.44
CA LEU A 174 6.42 20.02 2.04
C LEU A 174 6.51 18.94 0.96
N PRO A 175 7.49 18.03 0.98
CA PRO A 175 7.45 16.86 0.12
C PRO A 175 6.16 16.06 0.32
N LEU A 176 5.55 15.63 -0.80
CA LEU A 176 4.42 14.71 -0.80
C LEU A 176 4.90 13.30 -1.09
N TYR A 177 4.68 12.39 -0.12
CA TYR A 177 5.02 10.98 -0.24
C TYR A 177 3.78 10.10 -0.23
N VAL A 178 3.68 9.19 -1.22
CA VAL A 178 2.54 8.29 -1.37
C VAL A 178 2.95 6.83 -1.14
N ASP A 179 2.32 6.23 -0.14
CA ASP A 179 2.38 4.80 0.16
C ASP A 179 1.51 4.03 -0.83
N GLY A 180 2.13 3.25 -1.69
CA GLY A 180 1.48 2.44 -2.71
C GLY A 180 1.50 0.94 -2.40
N ALA A 181 1.42 0.53 -1.12
CA ALA A 181 1.49 -0.88 -0.71
C ALA A 181 0.51 -1.81 -1.46
N ARG A 182 -0.63 -1.28 -1.89
CA ARG A 182 -1.68 -1.99 -2.64
C ARG A 182 -1.96 -1.33 -3.99
N LEU A 183 -0.95 -0.68 -4.58
CA LEU A 183 -1.15 0.17 -5.75
C LEU A 183 -1.69 -0.59 -6.97
N ALA A 184 -1.35 -1.87 -7.17
CA ALA A 184 -1.92 -2.68 -8.23
C ALA A 184 -3.45 -2.75 -8.16
N TYR A 185 -4.00 -2.84 -6.95
CA TYR A 185 -5.44 -2.91 -6.73
C TYR A 185 -6.11 -1.55 -6.90
N ALA A 186 -5.43 -0.46 -6.52
CA ALA A 186 -5.90 0.89 -6.84
C ALA A 186 -5.97 1.12 -8.35
N LEU A 187 -4.88 0.82 -9.07
CA LEU A 187 -4.80 1.01 -10.53
C LEU A 187 -5.83 0.17 -11.30
N ALA A 188 -6.20 -0.99 -10.79
CA ALA A 188 -7.18 -1.89 -11.39
C ALA A 188 -8.63 -1.56 -11.03
N SER A 189 -8.86 -0.69 -10.05
CA SER A 189 -10.22 -0.29 -9.65
C SER A 189 -10.92 0.49 -10.75
N PRO A 190 -12.21 0.19 -11.07
CA PRO A 190 -12.97 0.96 -12.04
C PRO A 190 -13.27 2.41 -11.60
N GLU A 191 -13.17 2.71 -10.29
CA GLU A 191 -13.36 4.05 -9.75
C GLU A 191 -12.07 4.88 -9.72
N ASN A 192 -10.93 4.30 -10.13
CA ASN A 192 -9.65 4.97 -10.11
C ASN A 192 -9.42 5.83 -11.37
N ASP A 193 -9.05 7.08 -11.17
CA ASP A 193 -8.66 8.04 -12.21
C ASP A 193 -7.18 8.49 -12.13
N VAL A 194 -6.38 7.81 -11.27
CA VAL A 194 -4.97 8.10 -11.03
C VAL A 194 -4.08 7.05 -11.68
N THR A 195 -3.13 7.47 -12.50
CA THR A 195 -2.14 6.61 -13.14
C THR A 195 -0.78 6.71 -12.45
N LEU A 196 0.16 5.79 -12.74
CA LEU A 196 1.56 5.90 -12.29
C LEU A 196 2.21 7.21 -12.77
N SER A 197 1.88 7.65 -13.99
CA SER A 197 2.35 8.94 -14.52
C SER A 197 1.81 10.13 -13.72
N ASN A 198 0.54 10.08 -13.25
CA ASN A 198 0.00 11.12 -12.39
C ASN A 198 0.68 11.15 -11.02
N LEU A 199 1.00 9.99 -10.44
CA LEU A 199 1.79 9.94 -9.20
C LEU A 199 3.16 10.56 -9.39
N ALA A 200 3.86 10.24 -10.49
CA ALA A 200 5.16 10.82 -10.79
C ALA A 200 5.10 12.35 -11.04
N GLU A 201 4.00 12.88 -11.55
CA GLU A 201 3.77 14.30 -11.74
C GLU A 201 3.46 15.04 -10.43
N LEU A 202 2.66 14.43 -9.55
CA LEU A 202 2.06 15.09 -8.39
C LEU A 202 2.85 14.90 -7.09
N CYS A 203 3.66 13.86 -6.98
CA CYS A 203 4.36 13.48 -5.75
C CYS A 203 5.86 13.68 -5.86
N ASP A 204 6.52 13.91 -4.71
CA ASP A 204 7.98 14.01 -4.63
C ASP A 204 8.62 12.62 -4.49
N ALA A 205 7.90 11.70 -3.85
CA ALA A 205 8.24 10.29 -3.81
C ALA A 205 6.96 9.45 -3.69
N PHE A 206 7.00 8.22 -4.17
CA PHE A 206 5.98 7.21 -3.90
C PHE A 206 6.62 5.82 -4.01
N TYR A 207 5.96 4.80 -3.48
CA TYR A 207 6.41 3.46 -3.80
C TYR A 207 5.32 2.60 -4.45
N ILE A 208 5.78 1.67 -5.27
CA ILE A 208 4.96 0.67 -5.95
C ILE A 208 5.11 -0.62 -5.16
N GLY A 209 4.03 -1.06 -4.51
CA GLY A 209 4.02 -2.23 -3.64
C GLY A 209 4.17 -3.53 -4.44
N GLY A 210 5.15 -4.35 -4.07
CA GLY A 210 5.32 -5.70 -4.60
C GLY A 210 4.83 -6.76 -3.63
N THR A 211 5.10 -6.61 -2.33
CA THR A 211 4.81 -7.60 -1.28
C THR A 211 3.36 -8.10 -1.30
N LYS A 212 2.39 -7.21 -1.47
CA LYS A 212 0.96 -7.55 -1.54
C LYS A 212 0.49 -7.82 -2.97
N CYS A 213 1.31 -7.50 -3.95
CA CYS A 213 0.97 -7.49 -5.38
C CYS A 213 1.79 -8.50 -6.18
N GLY A 214 1.93 -9.72 -5.66
CA GLY A 214 2.49 -10.85 -6.39
C GLY A 214 3.98 -11.09 -6.24
N ALA A 215 4.74 -10.25 -5.51
CA ALA A 215 6.12 -10.52 -5.18
C ALA A 215 6.25 -11.35 -3.87
N LEU A 216 7.39 -12.01 -3.66
CA LEU A 216 7.73 -12.60 -2.35
C LEU A 216 7.88 -11.51 -1.29
N PHE A 217 8.49 -10.41 -1.68
CA PHE A 217 8.72 -9.22 -0.87
C PHE A 217 9.17 -8.07 -1.78
N GLY A 218 9.11 -6.87 -1.27
CA GLY A 218 9.77 -5.72 -1.88
C GLY A 218 8.80 -4.63 -2.31
N GLU A 219 9.37 -3.42 -2.30
CA GLU A 219 8.70 -2.18 -2.67
C GLU A 219 9.64 -1.39 -3.59
N ALA A 220 9.12 -0.86 -4.70
CA ALA A 220 9.89 -0.02 -5.60
C ALA A 220 9.63 1.47 -5.27
N VAL A 221 10.58 2.11 -4.63
CA VAL A 221 10.54 3.56 -4.38
C VAL A 221 10.85 4.30 -5.67
N VAL A 222 9.98 5.21 -6.05
CA VAL A 222 10.13 6.08 -7.21
C VAL A 222 10.26 7.51 -6.72
N ILE A 223 11.35 8.17 -7.10
CA ILE A 223 11.65 9.58 -6.84
C ILE A 223 11.68 10.27 -8.20
N PRO A 224 10.58 10.93 -8.63
CA PRO A 224 10.46 11.45 -10.00
C PRO A 224 11.54 12.47 -10.37
N GLN A 225 11.89 13.35 -9.43
CA GLN A 225 12.95 14.33 -9.61
C GLN A 225 14.30 13.70 -9.26
N LYS A 226 15.14 13.48 -10.26
CA LYS A 226 16.50 12.94 -10.06
C LYS A 226 17.30 13.74 -9.05
N GLY A 227 17.89 13.03 -8.08
CA GLY A 227 18.76 13.63 -7.06
C GLY A 227 18.01 14.42 -5.98
N LEU A 228 16.68 14.35 -5.90
CA LEU A 228 15.89 15.01 -4.84
C LEU A 228 16.34 14.62 -3.44
N ILE A 229 16.68 13.35 -3.24
CA ILE A 229 17.19 12.82 -1.98
C ILE A 229 18.69 12.56 -2.13
N PRO A 230 19.56 13.45 -1.63
CA PRO A 230 21.01 13.27 -1.72
C PRO A 230 21.45 12.01 -0.93
N HIS A 231 22.36 11.23 -1.50
CA HIS A 231 22.94 10.05 -0.84
C HIS A 231 21.93 8.99 -0.41
N PHE A 232 20.76 8.89 -1.07
CA PHE A 232 19.70 7.97 -0.67
C PHE A 232 20.18 6.51 -0.61
N PHE A 233 21.05 6.07 -1.51
CA PHE A 233 21.70 4.75 -1.43
C PHE A 233 22.39 4.49 -0.08
N THR A 234 23.07 5.51 0.45
CA THR A 234 23.75 5.42 1.75
C THR A 234 22.72 5.32 2.89
N ILE A 235 21.63 6.07 2.83
CA ILE A 235 20.54 6.04 3.80
C ILE A 235 19.86 4.67 3.78
N ILE A 236 19.56 4.12 2.60
CA ILE A 236 19.04 2.74 2.45
C ILE A 236 19.97 1.74 3.15
N LYS A 237 21.29 1.89 3.01
CA LYS A 237 22.27 1.02 3.67
C LYS A 237 22.22 1.15 5.18
N GLN A 238 22.10 2.36 5.72
CA GLN A 238 21.98 2.63 7.15
C GLN A 238 20.74 1.99 7.77
N HIS A 239 19.61 2.04 7.06
CA HIS A 239 18.33 1.41 7.45
C HIS A 239 18.32 -0.12 7.26
N GLY A 240 19.43 -0.74 6.85
CA GLY A 240 19.50 -2.18 6.60
C GLY A 240 18.64 -2.67 5.41
N ALA A 241 18.19 -1.75 4.57
CA ALA A 241 17.31 -2.03 3.44
C ALA A 241 18.04 -2.44 2.16
N LEU A 242 19.38 -2.32 2.12
CA LEU A 242 20.19 -2.61 0.94
C LEU A 242 20.64 -4.07 0.95
N LEU A 243 20.02 -4.89 0.12
CA LEU A 243 20.32 -6.31 0.01
C LEU A 243 21.61 -6.57 -0.78
N ALA A 244 22.52 -7.40 -0.24
CA ALA A 244 23.70 -7.86 -0.97
C ALA A 244 23.30 -8.61 -2.27
N LYS A 245 22.26 -9.45 -2.21
CA LYS A 245 21.66 -10.12 -3.38
C LYS A 245 20.47 -9.32 -3.91
N GLY A 246 20.66 -8.04 -4.21
CA GLY A 246 19.60 -7.12 -4.66
C GLY A 246 18.87 -7.58 -5.92
N ARG A 247 19.53 -8.39 -6.77
CA ARG A 247 18.92 -9.02 -7.95
C ARG A 247 17.60 -9.74 -7.65
N ILE A 248 17.40 -10.26 -6.43
CA ILE A 248 16.16 -10.96 -6.07
C ILE A 248 14.97 -9.99 -6.11
N ALA A 249 15.13 -8.78 -5.61
CA ALA A 249 14.11 -7.74 -5.77
C ALA A 249 14.01 -7.30 -7.25
N GLY A 250 15.17 -7.14 -7.93
CA GLY A 250 15.22 -6.78 -9.34
C GLY A 250 14.42 -7.74 -10.23
N ILE A 251 14.65 -9.05 -10.11
CA ILE A 251 13.94 -10.08 -10.87
C ILE A 251 12.41 -10.00 -10.63
N GLN A 252 11.98 -9.79 -9.40
CA GLN A 252 10.56 -9.72 -9.06
C GLN A 252 9.88 -8.52 -9.74
N PHE A 253 10.47 -7.33 -9.64
CA PHE A 253 9.92 -6.14 -10.28
C PHE A 253 10.08 -6.16 -11.80
N ASP A 254 11.14 -6.78 -12.34
CA ASP A 254 11.29 -6.99 -13.78
C ASP A 254 10.14 -7.83 -14.35
N GLU A 255 9.80 -8.93 -13.68
CA GLU A 255 8.65 -9.78 -14.06
C GLU A 255 7.31 -9.07 -13.86
N LEU A 256 7.11 -8.37 -12.73
CA LEU A 256 5.86 -7.63 -12.48
C LEU A 256 5.58 -6.58 -13.56
N PHE A 257 6.60 -5.97 -14.13
CA PHE A 257 6.45 -4.97 -15.19
C PHE A 257 6.66 -5.54 -16.60
N THR A 258 6.77 -6.88 -16.73
CA THR A 258 6.73 -7.58 -18.03
C THR A 258 5.29 -7.88 -18.41
N ASP A 259 4.93 -7.67 -19.68
CA ASP A 259 3.60 -7.97 -20.24
C ASP A 259 2.42 -7.48 -19.39
N ARG A 260 2.59 -6.34 -18.72
CA ARG A 260 1.56 -5.73 -17.86
C ARG A 260 1.09 -6.67 -16.73
N LEU A 261 1.95 -7.51 -16.21
CA LEU A 261 1.58 -8.46 -15.15
C LEU A 261 1.03 -7.73 -13.92
N TYR A 262 1.65 -6.62 -13.50
CA TYR A 262 1.24 -5.82 -12.34
C TYR A 262 -0.22 -5.37 -12.42
N GLU A 263 -0.68 -4.95 -13.61
CA GLU A 263 -2.07 -4.56 -13.84
C GLU A 263 -3.01 -5.77 -13.84
N ARG A 264 -2.60 -6.89 -14.49
CA ARG A 264 -3.43 -8.10 -14.58
C ARG A 264 -3.73 -8.71 -13.21
N ILE A 265 -2.74 -8.79 -12.33
CA ILE A 265 -2.93 -9.32 -10.98
C ILE A 265 -3.83 -8.42 -10.14
N GLY A 266 -3.75 -7.11 -10.31
CA GLY A 266 -4.67 -6.16 -9.69
C GLY A 266 -6.11 -6.42 -10.09
N LYS A 267 -6.36 -6.62 -11.38
CA LYS A 267 -7.70 -6.88 -11.91
C LYS A 267 -8.32 -8.16 -11.33
N LEU A 268 -7.58 -9.24 -11.22
CA LEU A 268 -8.09 -10.50 -10.66
C LEU A 268 -8.62 -10.31 -9.22
N ALA A 269 -7.87 -9.59 -8.39
CA ALA A 269 -8.27 -9.30 -7.02
C ALA A 269 -9.53 -8.41 -6.95
N ILE A 270 -9.62 -7.40 -7.82
CA ILE A 270 -10.78 -6.50 -7.88
C ILE A 270 -12.03 -7.26 -8.36
N ASP A 271 -11.93 -8.07 -9.41
CA ASP A 271 -13.05 -8.87 -9.93
C ASP A 271 -13.61 -9.82 -8.84
N ALA A 272 -12.74 -10.43 -8.03
CA ALA A 272 -13.15 -11.26 -6.91
C ALA A 272 -13.83 -10.43 -5.79
N ALA A 273 -13.25 -9.27 -5.45
CA ALA A 273 -13.81 -8.37 -4.43
C ALA A 273 -15.19 -7.86 -4.81
N GLU A 274 -15.41 -7.47 -6.07
CA GLU A 274 -16.73 -7.00 -6.55
C GLU A 274 -17.79 -8.11 -6.39
N GLN A 275 -17.50 -9.34 -6.80
CA GLN A 275 -18.44 -10.45 -6.65
C GLN A 275 -18.82 -10.71 -5.18
N ILE A 276 -17.84 -10.63 -4.26
CA ILE A 276 -18.09 -10.79 -2.82
C ILE A 276 -18.97 -9.63 -2.32
N LYS A 277 -18.68 -8.37 -2.70
CA LYS A 277 -19.47 -7.20 -2.30
C LYS A 277 -20.90 -7.27 -2.81
N GLU A 278 -21.11 -7.65 -4.06
CA GLU A 278 -22.44 -7.84 -4.65
C GLU A 278 -23.24 -8.93 -3.91
N ALA A 279 -22.58 -10.06 -3.59
CA ALA A 279 -23.20 -11.14 -2.85
C ALA A 279 -23.59 -10.69 -1.42
N LEU A 280 -22.70 -10.01 -0.70
CA LEU A 280 -22.97 -9.46 0.63
C LEU A 280 -24.19 -8.53 0.62
N LYS A 281 -24.24 -7.59 -0.34
CA LYS A 281 -25.38 -6.68 -0.53
C LYS A 281 -26.68 -7.46 -0.80
N LYS A 282 -26.64 -8.42 -1.72
CA LYS A 282 -27.78 -9.29 -2.07
C LYS A 282 -28.29 -10.09 -0.87
N PHE A 283 -27.40 -10.53 0.00
CA PHE A 283 -27.74 -11.31 1.18
C PHE A 283 -28.18 -10.46 2.39
N GLY A 284 -28.15 -9.14 2.24
CA GLY A 284 -28.58 -8.20 3.29
C GLY A 284 -27.52 -7.88 4.33
N TYR A 285 -26.25 -8.29 4.10
CA TYR A 285 -25.14 -7.86 4.95
C TYR A 285 -24.86 -6.36 4.74
N LYS A 286 -24.59 -5.66 5.84
CA LYS A 286 -24.25 -4.23 5.79
C LYS A 286 -22.75 -4.05 5.59
N LEU A 287 -22.35 -3.36 4.54
CA LEU A 287 -20.97 -2.93 4.39
C LEU A 287 -20.70 -1.73 5.30
N ALA A 288 -19.59 -1.77 6.05
CA ALA A 288 -19.14 -0.65 6.88
C ALA A 288 -18.67 0.53 6.03
N LEU A 289 -18.01 0.21 4.91
CA LEU A 289 -17.54 1.16 3.91
C LEU A 289 -17.80 0.59 2.50
N ASN A 290 -18.14 1.44 1.56
CA ASN A 290 -18.19 1.06 0.16
C ASN A 290 -16.81 1.32 -0.47
N THR A 291 -15.94 0.31 -0.42
CA THR A 291 -14.56 0.43 -0.91
C THR A 291 -14.46 -0.03 -2.35
N PRO A 292 -13.77 0.71 -3.23
CA PRO A 292 -13.60 0.33 -4.64
C PRO A 292 -12.41 -0.61 -4.89
N THR A 293 -11.77 -1.12 -3.83
CA THR A 293 -10.55 -1.94 -3.93
C THR A 293 -10.75 -3.36 -3.37
N ASN A 294 -9.65 -4.06 -3.16
CA ASN A 294 -9.60 -5.46 -2.75
C ASN A 294 -9.94 -5.72 -1.27
N GLN A 295 -10.20 -4.69 -0.48
CA GLN A 295 -10.55 -4.80 0.93
C GLN A 295 -12.04 -4.57 1.14
N ILE A 296 -12.74 -5.51 1.77
CA ILE A 296 -14.20 -5.50 1.93
C ILE A 296 -14.51 -5.52 3.42
N PHE A 297 -15.12 -4.46 3.93
CA PHE A 297 -15.45 -4.30 5.34
C PHE A 297 -16.95 -4.54 5.56
N CYS A 298 -17.26 -5.56 6.34
CA CYS A 298 -18.63 -6.03 6.57
C CYS A 298 -18.97 -5.99 8.06
N ILE A 299 -20.14 -5.43 8.39
CA ILE A 299 -20.70 -5.47 9.76
C ILE A 299 -21.48 -6.76 9.91
N VAL A 300 -21.09 -7.58 10.88
CA VAL A 300 -21.75 -8.85 11.18
C VAL A 300 -22.03 -8.97 12.68
N SER A 301 -23.08 -9.70 13.06
CA SER A 301 -23.27 -10.01 14.48
C SER A 301 -22.15 -10.92 14.98
N ASN A 302 -21.84 -10.84 16.28
CA ASN A 302 -20.81 -11.67 16.91
C ASN A 302 -21.09 -13.18 16.76
N GLU A 303 -22.36 -13.57 16.63
CA GLU A 303 -22.77 -14.96 16.34
C GLU A 303 -22.44 -15.35 14.90
N VAL A 304 -22.79 -14.52 13.93
CA VAL A 304 -22.45 -14.73 12.50
C VAL A 304 -20.95 -14.77 12.33
N MET A 305 -20.21 -13.86 12.97
CA MET A 305 -18.74 -13.85 12.92
C MET A 305 -18.15 -15.19 13.39
N LYS A 306 -18.68 -15.78 14.50
CA LYS A 306 -18.23 -17.08 14.99
C LYS A 306 -18.55 -18.23 14.02
N LYS A 307 -19.68 -18.16 13.31
CA LYS A 307 -20.01 -19.16 12.27
C LYS A 307 -19.06 -19.06 11.08
N ILE A 308 -18.81 -17.84 10.59
CA ILE A 308 -17.85 -17.60 9.50
C ILE A 308 -16.46 -18.13 9.89
N ALA A 309 -16.00 -17.88 11.12
CA ALA A 309 -14.69 -18.29 11.62
C ALA A 309 -14.45 -19.81 11.64
N GLN A 310 -15.48 -20.64 11.49
CA GLN A 310 -15.33 -22.09 11.43
C GLN A 310 -14.62 -22.52 10.13
N ASP A 311 -14.94 -21.87 9.00
CA ASP A 311 -14.49 -22.26 7.67
C ASP A 311 -13.66 -21.19 6.94
N VAL A 312 -13.62 -19.95 7.46
CA VAL A 312 -12.96 -18.81 6.83
C VAL A 312 -12.03 -18.09 7.79
N GLU A 313 -10.80 -17.83 7.33
CA GLU A 313 -9.91 -16.84 7.93
C GLU A 313 -10.25 -15.47 7.35
N PHE A 314 -10.59 -14.52 8.22
CA PHE A 314 -10.87 -13.12 7.89
C PHE A 314 -10.15 -12.19 8.87
N GLY A 315 -10.00 -10.93 8.52
CA GLY A 315 -9.46 -9.91 9.43
C GLY A 315 -10.55 -9.40 10.38
N PHE A 316 -10.32 -9.44 11.69
CA PHE A 316 -11.10 -8.62 12.63
C PHE A 316 -10.62 -7.18 12.47
N TRP A 317 -11.56 -6.25 12.28
CA TRP A 317 -11.20 -4.84 12.09
C TRP A 317 -11.42 -4.03 13.35
N GLU A 318 -12.67 -3.96 13.80
CA GLU A 318 -13.03 -3.23 15.01
C GLU A 318 -14.36 -3.73 15.60
N LYS A 319 -14.62 -3.38 16.86
CA LYS A 319 -15.93 -3.55 17.48
C LYS A 319 -16.86 -2.46 16.96
N TYR A 320 -18.01 -2.85 16.38
CA TYR A 320 -19.01 -1.90 15.90
C TYR A 320 -19.94 -1.43 17.01
N ASP A 321 -20.50 -2.40 17.79
CA ASP A 321 -21.31 -2.20 19.00
C ASP A 321 -21.18 -3.41 19.94
N GLU A 322 -22.02 -3.54 20.94
CA GLU A 322 -21.96 -4.65 21.90
C GLU A 322 -22.25 -6.02 21.25
N THR A 323 -22.97 -6.06 20.14
CA THR A 323 -23.45 -7.28 19.47
C THR A 323 -22.88 -7.50 18.08
N HIS A 324 -22.21 -6.50 17.49
CA HIS A 324 -21.67 -6.53 16.14
C HIS A 324 -20.20 -6.14 16.09
N SER A 325 -19.54 -6.67 15.11
CA SER A 325 -18.13 -6.36 14.76
C SER A 325 -18.01 -6.04 13.27
N VAL A 326 -17.01 -5.23 12.93
CA VAL A 326 -16.55 -5.07 11.55
C VAL A 326 -15.50 -6.13 11.29
N ILE A 327 -15.72 -6.95 10.28
CA ILE A 327 -14.73 -7.89 9.75
C ILE A 327 -14.30 -7.46 8.37
N ARG A 328 -13.08 -7.84 7.97
CA ARG A 328 -12.53 -7.56 6.66
C ARG A 328 -12.27 -8.85 5.90
N PHE A 329 -12.78 -8.93 4.67
CA PHE A 329 -12.29 -9.86 3.66
C PHE A 329 -11.32 -9.11 2.75
N ALA A 330 -10.16 -9.71 2.49
CA ALA A 330 -9.18 -9.19 1.55
C ALA A 330 -8.97 -10.20 0.42
N THR A 331 -9.15 -9.77 -0.83
CA THR A 331 -8.76 -10.55 -1.99
C THR A 331 -7.33 -10.21 -2.40
N SER A 332 -6.65 -11.13 -3.03
CA SER A 332 -5.27 -10.97 -3.50
C SER A 332 -5.13 -11.40 -4.95
N TRP A 333 -3.94 -11.23 -5.48
CA TRP A 333 -3.53 -11.72 -6.80
C TRP A 333 -3.70 -13.25 -6.96
N ALA A 334 -3.72 -13.99 -5.84
CA ALA A 334 -3.86 -15.44 -5.81
C ALA A 334 -5.29 -15.91 -5.48
N THR A 335 -6.22 -14.99 -5.18
CA THR A 335 -7.61 -15.34 -4.90
C THR A 335 -8.25 -15.94 -6.14
N THR A 336 -8.67 -17.22 -6.03
CA THR A 336 -9.32 -17.93 -7.15
C THR A 336 -10.82 -17.63 -7.21
N MET A 337 -11.40 -17.74 -8.41
CA MET A 337 -12.86 -17.67 -8.57
C MET A 337 -13.56 -18.82 -7.84
N GLU A 338 -12.91 -19.96 -7.70
CA GLU A 338 -13.44 -21.12 -6.96
C GLU A 338 -13.60 -20.77 -5.47
N ASP A 339 -12.57 -20.18 -4.84
CA ASP A 339 -12.62 -19.79 -3.43
C ASP A 339 -13.59 -18.63 -3.22
N THR A 340 -13.65 -17.68 -4.15
CA THR A 340 -14.64 -16.60 -4.16
C THR A 340 -16.07 -17.17 -4.13
N GLN A 341 -16.37 -18.14 -4.99
CA GLN A 341 -17.70 -18.75 -5.04
C GLN A 341 -17.99 -19.65 -3.82
N LYS A 342 -16.97 -20.29 -3.24
CA LYS A 342 -17.12 -21.03 -1.97
C LYS A 342 -17.49 -20.08 -0.82
N LEU A 343 -16.78 -18.94 -0.70
CA LEU A 343 -17.11 -17.91 0.31
C LEU A 343 -18.54 -17.40 0.13
N ILE A 344 -18.94 -17.08 -1.10
CA ILE A 344 -20.29 -16.58 -1.39
C ILE A 344 -21.36 -17.60 -0.97
N ARG A 345 -21.20 -18.89 -1.29
CA ARG A 345 -22.13 -19.94 -0.88
C ARG A 345 -22.21 -20.05 0.64
N LEU A 346 -21.08 -20.07 1.33
CA LEU A 346 -21.04 -20.14 2.79
C LEU A 346 -21.76 -18.97 3.44
N LEU A 347 -21.57 -17.75 2.95
CA LEU A 347 -22.27 -16.55 3.45
C LEU A 347 -23.79 -16.63 3.21
N ASP A 348 -24.25 -17.22 2.10
CA ASP A 348 -25.67 -17.44 1.83
C ASP A 348 -26.27 -18.48 2.81
N ASP A 349 -25.54 -19.53 3.12
CA ASP A 349 -26.00 -20.60 4.04
C ASP A 349 -26.06 -20.12 5.49
N ILE A 350 -25.09 -19.32 5.93
CA ILE A 350 -25.06 -18.79 7.32
C ILE A 350 -26.24 -17.84 7.62
N ARG A 351 -26.73 -17.10 6.61
CA ARG A 351 -27.84 -16.15 6.80
C ARG A 351 -29.22 -16.82 6.90
N LYS A 352 -29.33 -18.07 6.41
CA LYS A 352 -30.57 -18.88 6.47
C LYS A 352 -30.77 -19.45 7.87
#